data_16d757dd992de151791a631ec396f2a1
#
_entry.id   16d757dd992de151791a631ec396f2a1
#
_cell.length_a   1.000
_cell.length_b   1.000
_cell.length_c   1.000
_cell.angle_alpha   90.00
_cell.angle_beta   90.00
_cell.angle_gamma   90.00
#
_symmetry.space_group_name_H-M   'P 1'
#
loop_
_entity.id
_entity.type
_entity.pdbx_description
1 polymer ?
#
loop_
_entity_poly.entity_id
_entity_poly.type
_entity_poly.pdbx_seq_one_letter_code
_entity_poly.pdbx_strand_id
1 'polypeptide(L)'
;MPRINILSPFVADLIAAGEVVERPASVVKELLENAVDAGARNVTVELRGGGREFIRVTDDGCGMSPEDAGIAFLRHATSKLQNERGLEAIGTLGFRGEALAAISSVSHIELATCERGADLGVRMKLDAGEIVDMYETGCPSGTTMIVRGLFYNTPARLKFMKSDRSEGAACVQAALRCALGRPDISFRCIKDGAEEFFTPGDGRKESAVYSLLGRDLASGMLGIELEEGPVRVSGCVTEPAVARGNRSAQFFFCNGRYIRSQLLQAAVEQAYRGTLLTGRFPACVVYIDLSLIHI
;
A
#
# COMPACT_ATOMS: atom_id res chain seq x y z
N MET A 1 42.77 -18.33 6.80
CA MET A 1 41.63 -17.62 7.44
C MET A 1 40.40 -17.87 6.61
N PRO A 2 39.23 -18.18 7.19
CA PRO A 2 37.99 -18.37 6.44
C PRO A 2 37.64 -17.08 5.69
N ARG A 3 37.19 -17.20 4.44
CA ARG A 3 36.77 -16.07 3.60
C ARG A 3 35.32 -15.62 3.85
N ILE A 4 34.55 -16.41 4.62
CA ILE A 4 33.16 -16.19 4.95
C ILE A 4 33.10 -15.68 6.39
N ASN A 5 32.46 -14.53 6.58
CA ASN A 5 32.22 -13.92 7.90
C ASN A 5 30.72 -13.92 8.21
N ILE A 6 30.38 -14.16 9.47
CA ILE A 6 29.02 -13.95 9.98
C ILE A 6 28.82 -12.44 10.16
N LEU A 7 27.78 -11.91 9.52
CA LEU A 7 27.42 -10.48 9.64
C LEU A 7 26.89 -10.17 11.05
N SER A 8 27.11 -8.96 11.52
CA SER A 8 26.41 -8.49 12.72
C SER A 8 24.90 -8.42 12.45
N PRO A 9 24.06 -8.59 13.48
CA PRO A 9 22.59 -8.48 13.32
C PRO A 9 22.19 -7.18 12.63
N PHE A 10 22.76 -6.05 13.03
CA PHE A 10 22.52 -4.74 12.42
C PHE A 10 22.79 -4.72 10.90
N VAL A 11 23.93 -5.27 10.45
CA VAL A 11 24.28 -5.33 9.02
C VAL A 11 23.34 -6.30 8.28
N ALA A 12 23.00 -7.42 8.89
CA ALA A 12 22.04 -8.37 8.34
C ALA A 12 20.66 -7.72 8.18
N ASP A 13 20.25 -6.89 9.15
CA ASP A 13 18.99 -6.13 9.12
C ASP A 13 18.96 -5.09 8.00
N LEU A 14 20.06 -4.36 7.81
CA LEU A 14 20.16 -3.40 6.70
C LEU A 14 20.11 -4.07 5.31
N ILE A 15 20.68 -5.27 5.17
CA ILE A 15 20.63 -6.02 3.90
C ILE A 15 19.20 -6.52 3.66
N ALA A 16 18.58 -7.16 4.66
CA ALA A 16 17.22 -7.67 4.54
C ALA A 16 16.19 -6.54 4.36
N ALA A 17 16.36 -5.40 5.07
CA ALA A 17 15.55 -4.21 4.80
C ALA A 17 15.61 -3.79 3.33
N GLY A 18 16.73 -4.10 2.67
CA GLY A 18 16.96 -3.86 1.26
C GLY A 18 16.08 -4.60 0.30
N GLU A 19 15.70 -5.76 0.66
CA GLU A 19 14.85 -6.62 -0.15
C GLU A 19 13.36 -6.26 0.04
N VAL A 20 13.00 -5.71 1.21
CA VAL A 20 11.62 -5.35 1.56
C VAL A 20 11.31 -3.89 1.21
N VAL A 21 12.23 -2.97 1.53
CA VAL A 21 12.06 -1.52 1.35
C VAL A 21 13.04 -1.01 0.29
N GLU A 22 12.63 -1.03 -0.97
CA GLU A 22 13.45 -0.54 -2.08
C GLU A 22 13.39 0.98 -2.24
N ARG A 23 12.24 1.59 -1.93
CA ARG A 23 11.92 3.00 -2.21
C ARG A 23 10.75 3.50 -1.35
N PRO A 24 10.52 4.84 -1.26
CA PRO A 24 9.40 5.40 -0.47
C PRO A 24 8.04 4.81 -0.80
N ALA A 25 7.76 4.52 -2.08
CA ALA A 25 6.51 3.90 -2.50
C ALA A 25 6.28 2.50 -1.90
N SER A 26 7.36 1.75 -1.57
CA SER A 26 7.26 0.46 -0.87
C SER A 26 6.79 0.68 0.57
N VAL A 27 7.34 1.70 1.26
CA VAL A 27 6.91 2.08 2.62
C VAL A 27 5.43 2.46 2.63
N VAL A 28 5.02 3.36 1.72
CA VAL A 28 3.62 3.79 1.59
C VAL A 28 2.71 2.58 1.39
N LYS A 29 3.08 1.67 0.49
CA LYS A 29 2.31 0.46 0.20
C LYS A 29 2.13 -0.39 1.47
N GLU A 30 3.22 -0.72 2.17
CA GLU A 30 3.16 -1.57 3.36
C GLU A 30 2.34 -0.94 4.50
N LEU A 31 2.49 0.38 4.73
CA LEU A 31 1.71 1.07 5.76
C LEU A 31 0.21 1.14 5.41
N LEU A 32 -0.13 1.34 4.14
CA LEU A 32 -1.52 1.31 3.68
C LEU A 32 -2.14 -0.09 3.77
N GLU A 33 -1.40 -1.14 3.41
CA GLU A 33 -1.85 -2.52 3.56
C GLU A 33 -2.07 -2.87 5.05
N ASN A 34 -1.24 -2.36 5.96
CA ASN A 34 -1.44 -2.51 7.39
C ASN A 34 -2.71 -1.78 7.88
N ALA A 35 -2.96 -0.55 7.42
CA ALA A 35 -4.19 0.19 7.76
C ALA A 35 -5.46 -0.54 7.26
N VAL A 36 -5.43 -1.07 6.04
CA VAL A 36 -6.52 -1.90 5.49
C VAL A 36 -6.75 -3.16 6.33
N ASP A 37 -5.68 -3.87 6.67
CA ASP A 37 -5.74 -5.11 7.48
C ASP A 37 -6.22 -4.82 8.92
N ALA A 38 -5.95 -3.61 9.46
CA ALA A 38 -6.47 -3.14 10.74
C ALA A 38 -7.96 -2.78 10.70
N GLY A 39 -8.62 -2.92 9.56
CA GLY A 39 -10.05 -2.62 9.39
C GLY A 39 -10.36 -1.12 9.44
N ALA A 40 -9.44 -0.28 8.97
CA ALA A 40 -9.66 1.15 8.85
C ALA A 40 -10.79 1.49 7.88
N ARG A 41 -11.51 2.57 8.18
CA ARG A 41 -12.50 3.17 7.29
C ARG A 41 -12.01 4.49 6.70
N ASN A 42 -11.09 5.14 7.39
CA ASN A 42 -10.49 6.40 6.95
C ASN A 42 -8.98 6.29 7.03
N VAL A 43 -8.30 6.57 5.92
CA VAL A 43 -6.83 6.54 5.83
C VAL A 43 -6.33 7.83 5.20
N THR A 44 -5.39 8.49 5.86
CA THR A 44 -4.73 9.68 5.34
C THR A 44 -3.24 9.41 5.14
N VAL A 45 -2.73 9.72 3.95
CA VAL A 45 -1.30 9.66 3.62
C VAL A 45 -0.80 11.07 3.36
N GLU A 46 0.27 11.46 4.03
CA GLU A 46 0.97 12.72 3.76
C GLU A 46 2.45 12.45 3.43
N LEU A 47 2.94 13.12 2.40
CA LEU A 47 4.29 12.95 1.86
C LEU A 47 4.97 14.30 1.70
N ARG A 48 6.29 14.37 2.00
CA ARG A 48 7.15 15.52 1.69
C ARG A 48 8.50 15.03 1.18
N GLY A 49 9.13 15.84 0.30
CA GLY A 49 10.43 15.50 -0.26
C GLY A 49 10.46 14.15 -0.95
N GLY A 50 9.42 13.84 -1.76
CA GLY A 50 9.30 12.55 -2.45
C GLY A 50 9.05 11.33 -1.55
N GLY A 51 8.75 11.54 -0.26
CA GLY A 51 8.61 10.50 0.74
C GLY A 51 9.96 10.10 1.39
N ARG A 52 11.06 10.72 1.04
CA ARG A 52 12.36 10.50 1.70
C ARG A 52 12.43 11.25 3.03
N GLU A 53 11.97 12.50 3.04
CA GLU A 53 12.00 13.35 4.23
C GLU A 53 10.91 12.99 5.21
N PHE A 54 9.72 12.72 4.68
CA PHE A 54 8.53 12.52 5.51
C PHE A 54 7.48 11.67 4.78
N ILE A 55 7.01 10.64 5.48
CA ILE A 55 5.80 9.88 5.17
C ILE A 55 4.99 9.81 6.46
N ARG A 56 3.72 10.17 6.42
CA ARG A 56 2.76 9.94 7.51
C ARG A 56 1.57 9.17 6.97
N VAL A 57 1.24 8.07 7.64
CA VAL A 57 0.00 7.33 7.42
C VAL A 57 -0.79 7.36 8.72
N THR A 58 -2.02 7.81 8.65
CA THR A 58 -2.96 7.84 9.77
C THR A 58 -4.20 7.06 9.39
N ASP A 59 -4.62 6.16 10.25
CA ASP A 59 -5.82 5.33 10.09
C ASP A 59 -6.66 5.32 11.37
N ASP A 60 -7.93 4.95 11.22
CA ASP A 60 -8.90 4.73 12.30
C ASP A 60 -9.20 3.24 12.53
N GLY A 61 -8.24 2.36 12.25
CA GLY A 61 -8.34 0.92 12.42
C GLY A 61 -8.44 0.46 13.88
N CYS A 62 -8.14 -0.81 14.12
CA CYS A 62 -8.23 -1.38 15.49
C CYS A 62 -7.17 -0.81 16.45
N GLY A 63 -6.09 -0.22 15.93
CA GLY A 63 -4.96 0.20 16.76
C GLY A 63 -4.14 -0.97 17.31
N MET A 64 -3.23 -0.67 18.25
CA MET A 64 -2.39 -1.67 18.93
C MET A 64 -2.38 -1.38 20.42
N SER A 65 -2.30 -2.44 21.25
CA SER A 65 -2.00 -2.33 22.67
C SER A 65 -0.55 -1.85 22.89
N PRO A 66 -0.18 -1.35 24.08
CA PRO A 66 1.21 -1.03 24.40
C PRO A 66 2.16 -2.21 24.19
N GLU A 67 1.73 -3.42 24.57
CA GLU A 67 2.50 -4.65 24.42
C GLU A 67 2.73 -4.98 22.94
N ASP A 68 1.67 -4.95 22.13
CA ASP A 68 1.76 -5.19 20.69
C ASP A 68 2.62 -4.15 19.98
N ALA A 69 2.49 -2.87 20.34
CA ALA A 69 3.31 -1.79 19.80
C ALA A 69 4.81 -2.03 20.09
N GLY A 70 5.15 -2.54 21.29
CA GLY A 70 6.52 -2.86 21.68
C GLY A 70 7.16 -3.98 20.86
N ILE A 71 6.37 -4.90 20.33
CA ILE A 71 6.87 -6.05 19.53
C ILE A 71 6.63 -5.91 18.03
N ALA A 72 5.79 -4.97 17.59
CA ALA A 72 5.40 -4.82 16.19
C ALA A 72 6.57 -4.55 15.23
N PHE A 73 7.70 -4.03 15.75
CA PHE A 73 8.91 -3.74 15.00
C PHE A 73 9.97 -4.84 15.09
N LEU A 74 9.67 -5.94 15.79
CA LEU A 74 10.55 -7.10 15.80
C LEU A 74 10.37 -7.91 14.50
N ARG A 75 11.44 -8.56 14.07
CA ARG A 75 11.37 -9.47 12.92
C ARG A 75 10.47 -10.66 13.21
N HIS A 76 9.73 -11.08 12.19
CA HIS A 76 8.80 -12.20 12.27
C HIS A 76 7.65 -12.00 13.27
N ALA A 77 7.44 -10.76 13.74
CA ALA A 77 6.28 -10.40 14.55
C ALA A 77 5.09 -10.10 13.63
N THR A 78 4.04 -10.89 13.75
CA THR A 78 2.80 -10.72 12.98
C THR A 78 1.60 -11.23 13.75
N SER A 79 0.53 -10.46 13.75
CA SER A 79 -0.79 -10.88 14.23
C SER A 79 -1.59 -11.66 13.18
N LYS A 80 -1.09 -11.73 11.93
CA LYS A 80 -1.82 -12.19 10.74
C LYS A 80 -1.63 -13.68 10.45
N LEU A 81 -0.60 -14.33 11.04
CA LEU A 81 -0.32 -15.76 10.93
C LEU A 81 -0.13 -16.36 12.29
N GLN A 82 -0.96 -17.31 12.68
CA GLN A 82 -0.87 -18.00 13.98
C GLN A 82 -0.26 -19.41 13.85
N ASN A 83 -0.30 -20.03 12.66
CA ASN A 83 0.19 -21.37 12.41
C ASN A 83 0.45 -21.61 10.92
N GLU A 84 1.04 -22.78 10.60
CA GLU A 84 1.36 -23.20 9.22
C GLU A 84 0.13 -23.27 8.30
N ARG A 85 -1.05 -23.64 8.84
CA ARG A 85 -2.29 -23.70 8.07
C ARG A 85 -2.78 -22.30 7.63
N GLY A 86 -2.40 -21.23 8.34
CA GLY A 86 -2.67 -19.86 7.93
C GLY A 86 -1.98 -19.45 6.61
N LEU A 87 -0.91 -20.17 6.20
CA LEU A 87 -0.24 -19.94 4.92
C LEU A 87 -1.07 -20.41 3.72
N GLU A 88 -1.95 -21.38 3.90
CA GLU A 88 -2.82 -21.91 2.84
C GLU A 88 -4.03 -21.01 2.55
N ALA A 89 -4.40 -20.12 3.49
CA ALA A 89 -5.58 -19.27 3.38
C ALA A 89 -5.27 -17.82 3.83
N ILE A 90 -4.32 -17.16 3.17
CA ILE A 90 -3.94 -15.77 3.50
C ILE A 90 -5.05 -14.80 3.06
N GLY A 91 -5.86 -14.36 4.03
CA GLY A 91 -6.93 -13.38 3.83
C GLY A 91 -6.51 -11.91 3.99
N THR A 92 -5.28 -11.64 4.49
CA THR A 92 -4.74 -10.31 4.74
C THR A 92 -3.83 -9.83 3.61
N LEU A 93 -3.69 -8.52 3.42
CA LEU A 93 -2.78 -7.95 2.40
C LEU A 93 -1.31 -8.10 2.79
N GLY A 94 -0.95 -7.98 4.07
CA GLY A 94 0.38 -8.26 4.61
C GLY A 94 0.39 -9.57 5.41
N PHE A 95 1.51 -10.30 5.45
CA PHE A 95 1.62 -11.55 6.21
C PHE A 95 3.03 -11.90 6.73
N ARG A 96 4.08 -11.23 6.24
CA ARG A 96 5.48 -11.65 6.48
C ARG A 96 6.05 -11.24 7.84
N GLY A 97 5.46 -10.25 8.55
CA GLY A 97 5.99 -9.75 9.82
C GLY A 97 7.39 -9.11 9.74
N GLU A 98 7.77 -8.59 8.57
CA GLU A 98 9.11 -8.03 8.33
C GLU A 98 9.08 -6.57 7.91
N ALA A 99 7.93 -6.06 7.43
CA ALA A 99 7.85 -4.74 6.83
C ALA A 99 8.17 -3.62 7.83
N LEU A 100 7.58 -3.63 9.02
CA LEU A 100 7.82 -2.60 10.05
C LEU A 100 9.25 -2.65 10.57
N ALA A 101 9.80 -3.85 10.80
CA ALA A 101 11.20 -4.03 11.17
C ALA A 101 12.16 -3.47 10.11
N ALA A 102 11.87 -3.76 8.82
CA ALA A 102 12.67 -3.26 7.71
C ALA A 102 12.57 -1.74 7.55
N ILE A 103 11.39 -1.14 7.70
CA ILE A 103 11.19 0.31 7.62
C ILE A 103 11.92 1.01 8.76
N SER A 104 11.78 0.52 10.00
CA SER A 104 12.41 1.12 11.17
C SER A 104 13.93 1.08 11.13
N SER A 105 14.52 -0.01 10.62
CA SER A 105 15.98 -0.16 10.54
C SER A 105 16.67 0.86 9.62
N VAL A 106 15.92 1.50 8.70
CA VAL A 106 16.45 2.46 7.71
C VAL A 106 15.85 3.86 7.84
N SER A 107 15.18 4.16 8.95
CA SER A 107 14.50 5.45 9.17
C SER A 107 14.33 5.78 10.64
N HIS A 108 13.85 7.00 10.92
CA HIS A 108 13.34 7.39 12.23
C HIS A 108 11.81 7.22 12.21
N ILE A 109 11.27 6.51 13.20
CA ILE A 109 9.83 6.25 13.32
C ILE A 109 9.27 7.01 14.52
N GLU A 110 8.10 7.64 14.32
CA GLU A 110 7.22 8.06 15.38
C GLU A 110 5.88 7.31 15.22
N LEU A 111 5.52 6.53 16.21
CA LEU A 111 4.25 5.82 16.30
C LEU A 111 3.36 6.49 17.35
N ALA A 112 2.08 6.66 17.04
CA ALA A 112 1.03 6.88 18.00
C ALA A 112 -0.11 5.92 17.68
N THR A 113 -0.50 5.09 18.62
CA THR A 113 -1.55 4.09 18.42
C THR A 113 -2.38 3.91 19.68
N CYS A 114 -3.67 3.65 19.50
CA CYS A 114 -4.59 3.37 20.58
C CYS A 114 -5.55 2.28 20.13
N GLU A 115 -5.65 1.22 20.92
CA GLU A 115 -6.59 0.14 20.66
C GLU A 115 -8.03 0.65 20.78
N ARG A 116 -8.91 0.14 19.92
CA ARG A 116 -10.30 0.57 19.91
C ARG A 116 -10.98 0.21 21.23
N GLY A 117 -11.48 1.25 21.94
CA GLY A 117 -12.13 1.10 23.24
C GLY A 117 -11.19 1.23 24.44
N ALA A 118 -9.90 1.43 24.23
CA ALA A 118 -8.97 1.77 25.30
C ALA A 118 -9.02 3.29 25.62
N ASP A 119 -8.81 3.64 26.89
CA ASP A 119 -8.79 5.04 27.36
C ASP A 119 -7.45 5.73 27.02
N LEU A 120 -6.37 4.97 26.98
CA LEU A 120 -5.03 5.45 26.70
C LEU A 120 -4.43 4.65 25.55
N GLY A 121 -3.67 5.32 24.73
CA GLY A 121 -2.82 4.73 23.73
C GLY A 121 -1.35 4.90 24.08
N VAL A 122 -0.47 4.54 23.15
CA VAL A 122 0.98 4.61 23.32
C VAL A 122 1.59 5.49 22.23
N ARG A 123 2.59 6.27 22.61
CA ARG A 123 3.54 6.90 21.68
C ARG A 123 4.89 6.26 21.81
N MET A 124 5.53 6.04 20.67
CA MET A 124 6.83 5.41 20.61
C MET A 124 7.69 6.09 19.54
N LYS A 125 8.99 6.20 19.81
CA LYS A 125 10.00 6.64 18.86
C LYS A 125 11.03 5.56 18.67
N LEU A 126 11.40 5.31 17.42
CA LEU A 126 12.49 4.40 17.08
C LEU A 126 13.51 5.14 16.22
N ASP A 127 14.77 4.77 16.42
CA ASP A 127 15.90 5.17 15.61
C ASP A 127 16.64 3.93 15.14
N ALA A 128 16.76 3.73 13.82
CA ALA A 128 17.41 2.57 13.22
C ALA A 128 16.93 1.21 13.78
N GLY A 129 15.65 1.11 14.12
CA GLY A 129 15.01 -0.12 14.63
C GLY A 129 15.06 -0.25 16.16
N GLU A 130 15.77 0.61 16.87
CA GLU A 130 15.83 0.60 18.34
C GLU A 130 14.79 1.55 18.93
N ILE A 131 14.04 1.10 19.96
CA ILE A 131 13.11 1.94 20.69
C ILE A 131 13.89 2.92 21.54
N VAL A 132 13.74 4.22 21.26
CA VAL A 132 14.43 5.31 21.99
C VAL A 132 13.54 5.86 23.10
N ASP A 133 12.22 5.87 22.87
CA ASP A 133 11.24 6.42 23.79
C ASP A 133 9.90 5.71 23.61
N MET A 134 9.21 5.42 24.73
CA MET A 134 7.87 4.81 24.72
C MET A 134 7.13 5.20 25.98
N TYR A 135 5.92 5.74 25.81
CA TYR A 135 5.07 6.15 26.94
C TYR A 135 3.58 6.13 26.58
N GLU A 136 2.74 5.90 27.59
CA GLU A 136 1.30 5.98 27.46
C GLU A 136 0.83 7.43 27.35
N THR A 137 -0.17 7.68 26.52
CA THR A 137 -0.76 9.01 26.33
C THR A 137 -2.15 8.91 25.71
N GLY A 138 -2.97 9.93 25.90
CA GLY A 138 -4.23 10.06 25.16
C GLY A 138 -3.96 10.28 23.69
N CYS A 139 -4.49 9.40 22.84
CA CYS A 139 -4.52 9.58 21.39
C CYS A 139 -5.81 8.95 20.81
N PRO A 140 -6.24 9.37 19.62
CA PRO A 140 -7.40 8.76 18.95
C PRO A 140 -7.19 7.27 18.70
N SER A 141 -8.28 6.49 18.70
CA SER A 141 -8.24 5.08 18.28
C SER A 141 -7.76 4.95 16.85
N GLY A 142 -6.96 3.91 16.57
CA GLY A 142 -6.29 3.68 15.30
C GLY A 142 -4.79 3.90 15.40
N THR A 143 -4.13 4.13 14.27
CA THR A 143 -2.68 4.25 14.23
C THR A 143 -2.25 5.45 13.40
N THR A 144 -1.29 6.20 13.90
CA THR A 144 -0.51 7.20 13.15
C THR A 144 0.94 6.78 13.15
N MET A 145 1.47 6.52 11.96
CA MET A 145 2.88 6.20 11.75
C MET A 145 3.56 7.29 10.93
N ILE A 146 4.64 7.83 11.45
CA ILE A 146 5.49 8.83 10.78
C ILE A 146 6.86 8.22 10.54
N VAL A 147 7.30 8.24 9.30
CA VAL A 147 8.63 7.81 8.85
C VAL A 147 9.39 9.04 8.40
N ARG A 148 10.55 9.30 9.00
CA ARG A 148 11.44 10.43 8.65
C ARG A 148 12.81 9.95 8.23
N GLY A 149 13.44 10.70 7.32
CA GLY A 149 14.82 10.46 6.93
C GLY A 149 15.05 9.07 6.34
N LEU A 150 14.13 8.58 5.49
CA LEU A 150 14.23 7.25 4.89
C LEU A 150 15.60 7.07 4.21
N PHE A 151 16.31 6.01 4.57
CA PHE A 151 17.67 5.66 4.12
C PHE A 151 18.79 6.57 4.64
N TYR A 152 18.56 7.36 5.71
CA TYR A 152 19.59 8.25 6.26
C TYR A 152 20.89 7.51 6.64
N ASN A 153 20.78 6.27 7.10
CA ASN A 153 21.88 5.39 7.49
C ASN A 153 22.36 4.44 6.37
N THR A 154 21.79 4.56 5.16
CA THR A 154 22.15 3.75 3.99
C THR A 154 22.46 4.63 2.76
N PRO A 155 23.60 5.37 2.77
CA PRO A 155 23.93 6.35 1.72
C PRO A 155 24.00 5.76 0.31
N ALA A 156 24.37 4.49 0.18
CA ALA A 156 24.38 3.80 -1.10
C ALA A 156 22.99 3.76 -1.75
N ARG A 157 21.93 3.57 -0.95
CA ARG A 157 20.54 3.57 -1.43
C ARG A 157 20.06 4.95 -1.83
N LEU A 158 20.42 5.98 -1.06
CA LEU A 158 20.07 7.36 -1.42
C LEU A 158 20.59 7.73 -2.82
N LYS A 159 21.77 7.21 -3.22
CA LYS A 159 22.34 7.44 -4.56
C LYS A 159 21.54 6.80 -5.70
N PHE A 160 20.80 5.73 -5.43
CA PHE A 160 19.96 5.06 -6.44
C PHE A 160 18.55 5.61 -6.50
N MET A 161 18.17 6.52 -5.60
CA MET A 161 16.86 7.16 -5.60
C MET A 161 16.72 8.10 -6.79
N LYS A 162 15.53 8.13 -7.36
CA LYS A 162 15.15 9.11 -8.38
C LYS A 162 14.91 10.48 -7.74
N SER A 163 14.58 11.48 -8.55
CA SER A 163 14.19 12.80 -8.06
C SER A 163 12.95 12.72 -7.14
N ASP A 164 12.82 13.67 -6.20
CA ASP A 164 11.69 13.74 -5.26
C ASP A 164 10.34 13.78 -5.99
N ARG A 165 10.29 14.46 -7.14
CA ARG A 165 9.12 14.46 -8.01
C ARG A 165 8.76 13.05 -8.48
N SER A 166 9.74 12.25 -8.90
CA SER A 166 9.52 10.89 -9.40
C SER A 166 9.16 9.93 -8.28
N GLU A 167 9.84 10.03 -7.11
CA GLU A 167 9.53 9.20 -5.95
C GLU A 167 8.16 9.54 -5.37
N GLY A 168 7.83 10.83 -5.25
CA GLY A 168 6.51 11.28 -4.79
C GLY A 168 5.39 10.82 -5.72
N ALA A 169 5.58 10.89 -7.04
CA ALA A 169 4.62 10.35 -7.99
C ALA A 169 4.41 8.83 -7.82
N ALA A 170 5.49 8.07 -7.53
CA ALA A 170 5.39 6.65 -7.26
C ALA A 170 4.63 6.34 -5.96
N CYS A 171 4.81 7.16 -4.91
CA CYS A 171 4.06 7.07 -3.65
C CYS A 171 2.56 7.33 -3.87
N VAL A 172 2.22 8.41 -4.58
CA VAL A 172 0.83 8.73 -4.94
C VAL A 172 0.19 7.59 -5.74
N GLN A 173 0.93 7.01 -6.68
CA GLN A 173 0.45 5.84 -7.44
C GLN A 173 0.25 4.59 -6.57
N ALA A 174 1.06 4.38 -5.54
CA ALA A 174 0.86 3.28 -4.58
C ALA A 174 -0.44 3.51 -3.78
N ALA A 175 -0.65 4.73 -3.28
CA ALA A 175 -1.86 5.11 -2.57
C ALA A 175 -3.12 5.02 -3.46
N LEU A 176 -3.04 5.49 -4.71
CA LEU A 176 -4.13 5.41 -5.69
C LEU A 176 -4.55 3.95 -5.96
N ARG A 177 -3.58 3.04 -6.11
CA ARG A 177 -3.88 1.62 -6.32
C ARG A 177 -4.56 1.00 -5.11
N CYS A 178 -4.11 1.34 -3.90
CA CYS A 178 -4.76 0.88 -2.68
C CYS A 178 -6.22 1.39 -2.61
N ALA A 179 -6.44 2.67 -2.89
CA ALA A 179 -7.76 3.28 -2.88
C ALA A 179 -8.71 2.71 -3.95
N LEU A 180 -8.21 2.42 -5.17
CA LEU A 180 -8.99 1.70 -6.19
C LEU A 180 -9.37 0.29 -5.76
N GLY A 181 -8.46 -0.41 -5.06
CA GLY A 181 -8.70 -1.77 -4.56
C GLY A 181 -9.68 -1.83 -3.39
N ARG A 182 -9.92 -0.73 -2.70
CA ARG A 182 -10.77 -0.63 -1.50
C ARG A 182 -11.70 0.58 -1.55
N PRO A 183 -12.72 0.55 -2.43
CA PRO A 183 -13.70 1.63 -2.54
C PRO A 183 -14.54 1.83 -1.28
N ASP A 184 -14.54 0.87 -0.37
CA ASP A 184 -15.18 0.88 0.95
C ASP A 184 -14.42 1.69 2.02
N ILE A 185 -13.21 2.14 1.71
CA ILE A 185 -12.36 2.94 2.60
C ILE A 185 -12.20 4.35 2.01
N SER A 186 -12.34 5.37 2.86
CA SER A 186 -12.00 6.75 2.51
C SER A 186 -10.50 6.95 2.55
N PHE A 187 -9.91 7.36 1.42
CA PHE A 187 -8.49 7.69 1.33
C PHE A 187 -8.31 9.16 1.00
N ARG A 188 -7.38 9.79 1.72
CA ARG A 188 -6.88 11.14 1.43
C ARG A 188 -5.37 11.06 1.21
N CYS A 189 -4.89 11.56 0.09
CA CYS A 189 -3.46 11.64 -0.22
C CYS A 189 -3.03 13.10 -0.36
N ILE A 190 -2.04 13.50 0.43
CA ILE A 190 -1.47 14.86 0.45
C ILE A 190 0.01 14.76 0.11
N LYS A 191 0.48 15.53 -0.87
CA LYS A 191 1.89 15.61 -1.25
C LYS A 191 2.35 17.05 -1.22
N ASP A 192 3.42 17.32 -0.47
CA ASP A 192 4.03 18.66 -0.35
C ASP A 192 3.01 19.75 0.02
N GLY A 193 2.01 19.40 0.87
CA GLY A 193 0.96 20.27 1.34
C GLY A 193 -0.26 20.41 0.41
N ALA A 194 -0.22 19.83 -0.78
CA ALA A 194 -1.35 19.80 -1.70
C ALA A 194 -2.09 18.46 -1.67
N GLU A 195 -3.43 18.49 -1.69
CA GLU A 195 -4.25 17.28 -1.82
C GLU A 195 -4.15 16.77 -3.26
N GLU A 196 -3.63 15.57 -3.43
CA GLU A 196 -3.51 14.89 -4.73
C GLU A 196 -4.83 14.18 -5.11
N PHE A 197 -5.49 13.57 -4.13
CA PHE A 197 -6.82 12.98 -4.29
C PHE A 197 -7.52 12.72 -2.95
N PHE A 198 -8.83 12.54 -3.04
CA PHE A 198 -9.71 12.11 -1.96
C PHE A 198 -10.76 11.12 -2.50
N THR A 199 -11.02 10.02 -1.77
CA THR A 199 -12.11 9.08 -2.06
C THR A 199 -13.09 9.03 -0.90
N PRO A 200 -14.42 8.93 -1.16
CA PRO A 200 -15.43 9.02 -0.10
C PRO A 200 -15.51 7.78 0.80
N GLY A 201 -15.06 6.60 0.32
CA GLY A 201 -15.20 5.34 1.07
C GLY A 201 -16.64 4.81 1.14
N ASP A 202 -17.45 5.11 0.14
CA ASP A 202 -18.88 4.78 0.07
C ASP A 202 -19.17 3.35 -0.45
N GLY A 203 -18.13 2.56 -0.71
CA GLY A 203 -18.19 1.22 -1.26
C GLY A 203 -18.49 1.15 -2.76
N ARG A 204 -18.69 2.29 -3.42
CA ARG A 204 -19.01 2.36 -4.85
C ARG A 204 -17.74 2.47 -5.69
N LYS A 205 -17.53 1.49 -6.58
CA LYS A 205 -16.39 1.48 -7.50
C LYS A 205 -16.37 2.70 -8.42
N GLU A 206 -17.53 3.14 -8.86
CA GLU A 206 -17.71 4.32 -9.74
C GLU A 206 -17.22 5.60 -9.04
N SER A 207 -17.56 5.76 -7.75
CA SER A 207 -17.12 6.91 -6.96
C SER A 207 -15.61 6.96 -6.82
N ALA A 208 -14.97 5.81 -6.55
CA ALA A 208 -13.52 5.69 -6.47
C ALA A 208 -12.86 5.98 -7.83
N VAL A 209 -13.39 5.42 -8.93
CA VAL A 209 -12.89 5.66 -10.29
C VAL A 209 -13.00 7.15 -10.65
N TYR A 210 -14.14 7.78 -10.38
CA TYR A 210 -14.33 9.20 -10.62
C TYR A 210 -13.33 10.07 -9.86
N SER A 211 -13.16 9.81 -8.57
CA SER A 211 -12.27 10.57 -7.69
C SER A 211 -10.79 10.42 -8.07
N LEU A 212 -10.38 9.23 -8.53
CA LEU A 212 -8.97 8.88 -8.74
C LEU A 212 -8.50 9.03 -10.18
N LEU A 213 -9.37 8.77 -11.15
CA LEU A 213 -9.02 8.81 -12.57
C LEU A 213 -9.57 10.04 -13.28
N GLY A 214 -10.40 10.82 -12.59
CA GLY A 214 -10.98 12.09 -13.08
C GLY A 214 -12.24 11.89 -13.93
N ARG A 215 -12.99 12.98 -14.06
CA ARG A 215 -14.31 13.00 -14.72
C ARG A 215 -14.26 12.51 -16.16
N ASP A 216 -13.28 12.98 -16.93
CA ASP A 216 -13.22 12.70 -18.38
C ASP A 216 -13.03 11.21 -18.67
N LEU A 217 -12.25 10.51 -17.84
CA LEU A 217 -12.08 9.08 -17.98
C LEU A 217 -13.29 8.32 -17.44
N ALA A 218 -13.77 8.69 -16.26
CA ALA A 218 -14.88 8.03 -15.59
C ALA A 218 -16.20 8.09 -16.41
N SER A 219 -16.48 9.24 -17.05
CA SER A 219 -17.69 9.41 -17.87
C SER A 219 -17.73 8.53 -19.12
N GLY A 220 -16.56 8.10 -19.61
CA GLY A 220 -16.46 7.19 -20.76
C GLY A 220 -16.19 5.73 -20.35
N MET A 221 -16.41 5.36 -19.09
CA MET A 221 -16.28 3.97 -18.62
C MET A 221 -17.62 3.24 -18.64
N LEU A 222 -17.58 2.01 -19.16
CA LEU A 222 -18.68 1.06 -19.19
C LEU A 222 -18.47 0.02 -18.08
N GLY A 223 -19.49 -0.26 -17.29
CA GLY A 223 -19.46 -1.34 -16.30
C GLY A 223 -19.37 -2.71 -16.97
N ILE A 224 -18.60 -3.60 -16.37
CA ILE A 224 -18.52 -5.01 -16.75
C ILE A 224 -18.79 -5.88 -15.53
N GLU A 225 -19.54 -6.94 -15.74
CA GLU A 225 -19.79 -7.98 -14.74
C GLU A 225 -19.98 -9.33 -15.44
N LEU A 226 -19.24 -10.34 -14.99
CA LEU A 226 -19.30 -11.71 -15.48
C LEU A 226 -19.02 -12.65 -14.32
N GLU A 227 -19.77 -13.74 -14.25
CA GLU A 227 -19.52 -14.82 -13.30
C GLU A 227 -19.50 -16.14 -14.08
N GLU A 228 -18.41 -16.88 -13.94
CA GLU A 228 -18.23 -18.18 -14.59
C GLU A 228 -17.51 -19.14 -13.63
N GLY A 229 -18.24 -20.12 -13.13
CA GLY A 229 -17.74 -21.07 -12.16
C GLY A 229 -17.21 -20.39 -10.89
N PRO A 230 -15.95 -20.64 -10.50
CA PRO A 230 -15.35 -20.05 -9.29
C PRO A 230 -14.80 -18.62 -9.51
N VAL A 231 -14.97 -18.05 -10.71
CA VAL A 231 -14.38 -16.75 -11.09
C VAL A 231 -15.48 -15.73 -11.28
N ARG A 232 -15.39 -14.62 -10.55
CA ARG A 232 -16.20 -13.42 -10.78
C ARG A 232 -15.31 -12.29 -11.26
N VAL A 233 -15.66 -11.69 -12.39
CA VAL A 233 -15.00 -10.51 -12.96
C VAL A 233 -15.97 -9.34 -12.91
N SER A 234 -15.54 -8.21 -12.35
CA SER A 234 -16.35 -7.00 -12.28
C SER A 234 -15.46 -5.76 -12.46
N GLY A 235 -16.06 -4.61 -12.71
CA GLY A 235 -15.32 -3.35 -12.85
C GLY A 235 -15.78 -2.53 -14.02
N CYS A 236 -14.85 -1.83 -14.66
CA CYS A 236 -15.18 -0.96 -15.78
C CYS A 236 -14.05 -0.90 -16.81
N VAL A 237 -14.42 -0.66 -18.06
CA VAL A 237 -13.52 -0.47 -19.21
C VAL A 237 -13.96 0.76 -19.99
N THR A 238 -13.04 1.46 -20.65
CA THR A 238 -13.38 2.67 -21.41
C THR A 238 -14.00 2.37 -22.77
N GLU A 239 -14.89 3.25 -23.20
CA GLU A 239 -15.27 3.33 -24.61
C GLU A 239 -14.04 3.63 -25.49
N PRO A 240 -14.02 3.17 -26.76
CA PRO A 240 -12.92 3.43 -27.66
C PRO A 240 -12.52 4.90 -27.82
N ALA A 241 -13.50 5.82 -27.72
CA ALA A 241 -13.29 7.26 -27.89
C ALA A 241 -12.37 7.87 -26.84
N VAL A 242 -12.34 7.32 -25.59
CA VAL A 242 -11.53 7.83 -24.48
C VAL A 242 -10.25 7.01 -24.22
N ALA A 243 -9.82 6.19 -25.21
CA ALA A 243 -8.60 5.40 -25.13
C ALA A 243 -7.35 6.27 -24.90
N ARG A 244 -6.38 5.70 -24.19
CA ARG A 244 -5.14 6.38 -23.78
C ARG A 244 -3.94 6.06 -24.69
N GLY A 245 -2.90 6.90 -24.64
CA GLY A 245 -1.65 6.68 -25.38
C GLY A 245 -0.71 5.66 -24.72
N ASN A 246 -1.04 5.17 -23.53
CA ASN A 246 -0.25 4.18 -22.80
C ASN A 246 -1.13 3.35 -21.85
N ARG A 247 -0.53 2.33 -21.22
CA ARG A 247 -1.19 1.38 -20.32
C ARG A 247 -1.27 1.84 -18.85
N SER A 248 -0.92 3.07 -18.54
CA SER A 248 -0.85 3.54 -17.14
C SER A 248 -2.19 3.56 -16.41
N ALA A 249 -3.31 3.57 -17.15
CA ALA A 249 -4.67 3.53 -16.63
C ALA A 249 -5.30 2.13 -16.72
N GLN A 250 -4.51 1.07 -16.77
CA GLN A 250 -4.97 -0.31 -16.67
C GLN A 250 -4.67 -0.84 -15.26
N PHE A 251 -5.73 -1.10 -14.49
CA PHE A 251 -5.63 -1.58 -13.12
C PHE A 251 -6.34 -2.92 -12.99
N PHE A 252 -5.64 -3.91 -12.43
CA PHE A 252 -6.16 -5.25 -12.20
C PHE A 252 -6.01 -5.60 -10.72
N PHE A 253 -7.08 -6.14 -10.16
CA PHE A 253 -7.13 -6.60 -8.78
C PHE A 253 -7.55 -8.05 -8.75
N CYS A 254 -6.89 -8.86 -7.92
CA CYS A 254 -7.28 -10.24 -7.66
C CYS A 254 -7.47 -10.41 -6.16
N ASN A 255 -8.67 -10.79 -5.73
CA ASN A 255 -9.06 -10.89 -4.32
C ASN A 255 -8.63 -9.63 -3.52
N GLY A 256 -8.90 -8.44 -4.05
CA GLY A 256 -8.56 -7.15 -3.45
C GLY A 256 -7.09 -6.72 -3.58
N ARG A 257 -6.20 -7.55 -4.12
CA ARG A 257 -4.78 -7.22 -4.33
C ARG A 257 -4.52 -6.67 -5.72
N TYR A 258 -3.83 -5.54 -5.80
CA TYR A 258 -3.34 -5.04 -7.09
C TYR A 258 -2.32 -6.00 -7.68
N ILE A 259 -2.54 -6.41 -8.93
CA ILE A 259 -1.66 -7.30 -9.68
C ILE A 259 -1.21 -6.66 -11.00
N ARG A 260 -0.01 -7.03 -11.44
CA ARG A 260 0.47 -6.73 -12.79
C ARG A 260 0.50 -8.02 -13.59
N SER A 261 -0.33 -8.11 -14.63
CA SER A 261 -0.44 -9.30 -15.47
C SER A 261 -0.44 -8.91 -16.94
N GLN A 262 0.57 -9.35 -17.66
CA GLN A 262 0.63 -9.16 -19.11
C GLN A 262 -0.50 -9.93 -19.81
N LEU A 263 -0.92 -11.06 -19.25
CA LEU A 263 -2.03 -11.87 -19.76
C LEU A 263 -3.35 -11.07 -19.69
N LEU A 264 -3.66 -10.45 -18.55
CA LEU A 264 -4.86 -9.65 -18.41
C LEU A 264 -4.83 -8.39 -19.28
N GLN A 265 -3.66 -7.75 -19.41
CA GLN A 265 -3.49 -6.63 -20.33
C GLN A 265 -3.78 -7.06 -21.77
N ALA A 266 -3.20 -8.18 -22.21
CA ALA A 266 -3.41 -8.71 -23.55
C ALA A 266 -4.88 -9.09 -23.78
N ALA A 267 -5.56 -9.71 -22.80
CA ALA A 267 -6.96 -10.07 -22.89
C ALA A 267 -7.87 -8.85 -23.09
N VAL A 268 -7.66 -7.79 -22.27
CA VAL A 268 -8.40 -6.54 -22.42
C VAL A 268 -8.11 -5.90 -23.79
N GLU A 269 -6.85 -5.79 -24.21
CA GLU A 269 -6.48 -5.20 -25.50
C GLU A 269 -7.03 -6.01 -26.69
N GLN A 270 -7.10 -7.33 -26.56
CA GLN A 270 -7.69 -8.19 -27.60
C GLN A 270 -9.18 -7.92 -27.79
N ALA A 271 -9.93 -7.64 -26.72
CA ALA A 271 -11.35 -7.27 -26.80
C ALA A 271 -11.59 -5.99 -27.61
N TYR A 272 -10.59 -5.10 -27.69
CA TYR A 272 -10.64 -3.86 -28.47
C TYR A 272 -10.02 -3.98 -29.86
N ARG A 273 -9.68 -5.20 -30.29
CA ARG A 273 -9.05 -5.41 -31.61
C ARG A 273 -10.00 -4.98 -32.73
N GLY A 274 -9.50 -4.11 -33.61
CA GLY A 274 -10.28 -3.54 -34.70
C GLY A 274 -11.13 -2.31 -34.35
N THR A 275 -11.19 -1.93 -33.06
CA THR A 275 -11.93 -0.73 -32.61
C THR A 275 -11.04 0.42 -32.21
N LEU A 276 -9.81 0.15 -31.75
CA LEU A 276 -8.84 1.16 -31.37
C LEU A 276 -7.82 1.40 -32.49
N LEU A 277 -7.39 2.65 -32.61
CA LEU A 277 -6.28 3.03 -33.45
C LEU A 277 -4.96 2.46 -32.90
N THR A 278 -3.98 2.22 -33.80
CA THR A 278 -2.64 1.77 -33.42
C THR A 278 -2.01 2.72 -32.39
N GLY A 279 -1.44 2.16 -31.33
CA GLY A 279 -0.82 2.93 -30.25
C GLY A 279 -1.83 3.52 -29.22
N ARG A 280 -3.11 3.17 -29.32
CA ARG A 280 -4.11 3.51 -28.32
C ARG A 280 -4.46 2.29 -27.47
N PHE A 281 -4.66 2.52 -26.19
CA PHE A 281 -4.90 1.48 -25.19
C PHE A 281 -6.19 1.80 -24.41
N PRO A 282 -7.04 0.79 -24.14
CA PRO A 282 -8.17 0.99 -23.27
C PRO A 282 -7.69 1.26 -21.83
N ALA A 283 -8.36 2.14 -21.11
CA ALA A 283 -8.22 2.17 -19.67
C ALA A 283 -9.23 1.20 -19.04
N CYS A 284 -8.87 0.62 -17.91
CA CYS A 284 -9.74 -0.31 -17.21
C CYS A 284 -9.42 -0.37 -15.72
N VAL A 285 -10.43 -0.69 -14.92
CA VAL A 285 -10.31 -1.10 -13.54
C VAL A 285 -11.08 -2.42 -13.41
N VAL A 286 -10.35 -3.52 -13.31
CA VAL A 286 -10.92 -4.87 -13.33
C VAL A 286 -10.63 -5.56 -12.00
N TYR A 287 -11.67 -6.07 -11.38
CA TYR A 287 -11.62 -6.87 -10.16
C TYR A 287 -11.93 -8.31 -10.51
N ILE A 288 -11.11 -9.21 -10.04
CA ILE A 288 -11.23 -10.66 -10.26
C ILE A 288 -11.29 -11.29 -8.87
N ASP A 289 -12.44 -11.88 -8.55
CA ASP A 289 -12.62 -12.64 -7.32
C ASP A 289 -12.52 -14.12 -7.67
N LEU A 290 -11.54 -14.79 -7.07
CA LEU A 290 -11.28 -16.22 -7.24
C LEU A 290 -11.62 -16.94 -5.92
N SER A 291 -12.42 -17.97 -6.00
CA SER A 291 -12.66 -18.85 -4.86
C SER A 291 -11.43 -19.72 -4.61
N LEU A 292 -10.75 -19.50 -3.48
CA LEU A 292 -9.57 -20.26 -3.08
C LEU A 292 -9.87 -21.73 -2.73
N ILE A 293 -11.16 -22.10 -2.62
CA ILE A 293 -11.59 -23.49 -2.31
C ILE A 293 -11.48 -24.39 -3.55
N HIS A 294 -11.33 -23.80 -4.74
CA HIS A 294 -11.41 -24.49 -6.03
C HIS A 294 -10.09 -24.43 -6.84
N ILE A 295 -9.00 -24.01 -6.24
CA ILE A 295 -7.65 -23.99 -6.85
C ILE A 295 -6.81 -25.14 -6.32
#